data_0566264247f351eac3ef8bd8695e09a7
#
_entry.id   0566264247f351eac3ef8bd8695e09a7
#
_cell.length_a   1.000
_cell.length_b   1.000
_cell.length_c   1.000
_cell.angle_alpha   90.00
_cell.angle_beta   90.00
_cell.angle_gamma   90.00
#
_symmetry.space_group_name_H-M   'P 1'
#
loop_
_entity.id
_entity.type
_entity.pdbx_description
1 polymer ?
#
loop_
_entity_poly.entity_id
_entity_poly.type
_entity_poly.pdbx_seq_one_letter_code
_entity_poly.pdbx_strand_id
1 'polypeptide(L)'
;MSSAQSSPAASPAPPSSAEREAQLTAALVAGAMVLGAVLQIWIPPGPLTLVAASGIASLVVLGLSFAVPGRLRTTLAGFRFTSTLLIALAIFAIIGTLVLQGKPHALYLQRYGAFGPIIVALRFDDIFHGLPFAGLNALFGAAILASASLRWPISAKRAGFFIAHVGLLLSGAGAAASSVLSVRGRIDLFAGGDVATAVRVSKGGMPVGTAAPLGFELKLDQFDLVNYNSEYLVAYYEKVRVVRDGIQLEDYKLKTSFSPCVERSAFHKANDCEPDLSKHRLPGGDSFRIKALYPDFTTVQKVAPAPNGRPALQATLGGETRWLMEGESLTSPDGLTAVVFGMQRPAPPPGALTAFLVSGADRKVVIHTADGELSAPLTPGLVLGGGVVKLGQLVESAARTDEYATRSKEWRNPVAILETHVGGKVEEQLVSAAKPRGVFLGSDRAALVFEKREKEVKAFLSHVTARQGSTVERAVISVNDPMTFGGWTLYQVNYNPEEPNYSGLEAVRDPGVPWVFLGFGLICAGVAYMFYVEPRLRGGGIDRTAAPPAAGTPS
;
A
#
# COMPACT_ATOMS: atom_id res chain seq x y z
N MET A 1 -15.01 36.44 -80.14
CA MET A 1 -13.73 36.21 -79.47
C MET A 1 -13.67 37.20 -78.30
N SER A 2 -14.06 36.75 -77.12
CA SER A 2 -14.08 37.53 -75.88
C SER A 2 -12.83 37.16 -75.08
N SER A 3 -11.91 38.13 -74.98
CA SER A 3 -10.69 37.98 -74.16
C SER A 3 -11.02 38.14 -72.67
N ALA A 4 -11.00 37.06 -71.96
CA ALA A 4 -11.05 37.07 -70.49
C ALA A 4 -9.73 37.64 -69.94
N GLN A 5 -9.77 38.85 -69.40
CA GLN A 5 -8.69 39.45 -68.63
C GLN A 5 -8.62 38.70 -67.28
N SER A 6 -7.53 37.94 -67.01
CA SER A 6 -7.18 37.42 -65.74
C SER A 6 -6.75 38.55 -64.81
N SER A 7 -7.56 38.83 -63.76
CA SER A 7 -7.17 39.71 -62.65
C SER A 7 -5.92 39.20 -61.98
N PRO A 8 -4.89 40.02 -61.69
CA PRO A 8 -3.74 39.56 -60.89
C PRO A 8 -4.17 39.23 -59.50
N ALA A 9 -3.74 38.05 -59.03
CA ALA A 9 -3.96 37.57 -57.64
C ALA A 9 -3.46 38.62 -56.64
N ALA A 10 -4.34 39.12 -55.80
CA ALA A 10 -3.98 40.05 -54.72
C ALA A 10 -2.86 39.48 -53.84
N SER A 11 -1.77 40.23 -53.70
CA SER A 11 -0.69 39.88 -52.79
C SER A 11 -1.26 39.68 -51.36
N PRO A 12 -0.89 38.65 -50.66
CA PRO A 12 -1.39 38.39 -49.28
C PRO A 12 -1.07 39.63 -48.42
N ALA A 13 -2.04 40.06 -47.63
CA ALA A 13 -1.88 41.17 -46.70
C ALA A 13 -0.75 40.88 -45.69
N PRO A 14 0.06 41.85 -45.28
CA PRO A 14 1.13 41.64 -44.32
C PRO A 14 0.56 41.10 -42.99
N PRO A 15 1.21 40.10 -42.37
CA PRO A 15 0.71 39.45 -41.15
C PRO A 15 0.47 40.47 -40.03
N SER A 16 -0.62 40.32 -39.30
CA SER A 16 -0.97 41.15 -38.14
C SER A 16 0.12 41.09 -37.06
N SER A 17 0.14 42.02 -36.13
CA SER A 17 1.11 42.02 -35.01
C SER A 17 1.00 40.74 -34.17
N ALA A 18 -0.21 40.21 -34.00
CA ALA A 18 -0.46 38.98 -33.27
C ALA A 18 0.05 37.72 -34.01
N GLU A 19 -0.10 37.69 -35.34
CA GLU A 19 0.44 36.61 -36.18
C GLU A 19 1.97 36.58 -36.17
N ARG A 20 2.60 37.77 -36.25
CA ARG A 20 4.08 37.89 -36.16
C ARG A 20 4.61 37.41 -34.82
N GLU A 21 3.93 37.73 -33.70
CA GLU A 21 4.30 37.24 -32.36
C GLU A 21 4.16 35.72 -32.27
N ALA A 22 3.08 35.14 -32.80
CA ALA A 22 2.87 33.70 -32.84
C ALA A 22 3.94 32.98 -33.68
N GLN A 23 4.26 33.54 -34.88
CA GLN A 23 5.33 33.01 -35.73
C GLN A 23 6.69 33.08 -35.06
N LEU A 24 7.03 34.17 -34.37
CA LEU A 24 8.29 34.30 -33.63
C LEU A 24 8.36 33.31 -32.47
N THR A 25 7.25 33.15 -31.75
CA THR A 25 7.14 32.18 -30.66
C THR A 25 7.39 30.74 -31.15
N ALA A 26 6.69 30.33 -32.22
CA ALA A 26 6.87 29.02 -32.82
C ALA A 26 8.30 28.80 -33.33
N ALA A 27 8.87 29.83 -33.99
CA ALA A 27 10.24 29.78 -34.51
C ALA A 27 11.28 29.64 -33.40
N LEU A 28 11.12 30.32 -32.26
CA LEU A 28 12.04 30.21 -31.13
C LEU A 28 11.96 28.83 -30.49
N VAL A 29 10.76 28.31 -30.23
CA VAL A 29 10.57 27.02 -29.61
C VAL A 29 11.03 25.88 -30.52
N ALA A 30 10.57 25.86 -31.78
CA ALA A 30 10.98 24.86 -32.76
C ALA A 30 12.48 24.98 -33.09
N GLY A 31 12.99 26.19 -33.23
CA GLY A 31 14.40 26.46 -33.49
C GLY A 31 15.31 25.94 -32.37
N ALA A 32 14.95 26.13 -31.11
CA ALA A 32 15.69 25.60 -29.98
C ALA A 32 15.71 24.06 -29.97
N MET A 33 14.59 23.41 -30.30
CA MET A 33 14.48 21.97 -30.40
C MET A 33 15.35 21.41 -31.54
N VAL A 34 15.24 22.00 -32.75
CA VAL A 34 16.00 21.58 -33.93
C VAL A 34 17.50 21.81 -33.72
N LEU A 35 17.87 22.99 -33.23
CA LEU A 35 19.28 23.28 -32.91
C LEU A 35 19.82 22.30 -31.87
N GLY A 36 19.07 21.99 -30.82
CA GLY A 36 19.43 20.99 -29.83
C GLY A 36 19.62 19.61 -30.46
N ALA A 37 18.71 19.16 -31.32
CA ALA A 37 18.79 17.89 -32.02
C ALA A 37 20.03 17.80 -32.94
N VAL A 38 20.37 18.89 -33.63
CA VAL A 38 21.58 18.97 -34.49
C VAL A 38 22.85 18.94 -33.64
N LEU A 39 22.91 19.75 -32.59
CA LEU A 39 24.09 19.79 -31.70
C LEU A 39 24.33 18.45 -30.96
N GLN A 40 23.27 17.70 -30.68
CA GLN A 40 23.34 16.40 -30.02
C GLN A 40 24.10 15.34 -30.85
N ILE A 41 24.30 15.55 -32.14
CA ILE A 41 25.10 14.69 -33.01
C ILE A 41 26.58 14.69 -32.54
N TRP A 42 27.08 15.83 -32.08
CA TRP A 42 28.48 16.03 -31.69
C TRP A 42 28.67 16.09 -30.16
N ILE A 43 27.63 16.50 -29.42
CA ILE A 43 27.71 16.69 -27.97
C ILE A 43 26.93 15.56 -27.29
N PRO A 44 27.59 14.67 -26.53
CA PRO A 44 26.91 13.56 -25.87
C PRO A 44 25.93 14.08 -24.82
N PRO A 45 24.72 13.50 -24.71
CA PRO A 45 23.76 13.85 -23.68
C PRO A 45 24.28 13.42 -22.29
N GLY A 46 23.89 14.18 -21.29
CA GLY A 46 24.21 13.88 -19.90
C GLY A 46 23.79 14.98 -18.93
N PRO A 47 23.81 14.72 -17.63
CA PRO A 47 23.35 15.68 -16.62
C PRO A 47 24.15 16.99 -16.66
N LEU A 48 25.47 16.90 -16.73
CA LEU A 48 26.34 18.08 -16.79
C LEU A 48 26.15 18.87 -18.09
N THR A 49 26.04 18.17 -19.23
CA THR A 49 25.78 18.76 -20.53
C THR A 49 24.46 19.50 -20.54
N LEU A 50 23.38 18.89 -19.99
CA LEU A 50 22.06 19.50 -19.86
C LEU A 50 22.13 20.81 -19.06
N VAL A 51 22.75 20.77 -17.88
CA VAL A 51 22.82 21.93 -16.98
C VAL A 51 23.65 23.05 -17.60
N ALA A 52 24.83 22.73 -18.14
CA ALA A 52 25.71 23.71 -18.77
C ALA A 52 25.06 24.33 -20.03
N ALA A 53 24.50 23.50 -20.92
CA ALA A 53 23.84 23.97 -22.12
C ALA A 53 22.62 24.85 -21.79
N SER A 54 21.76 24.40 -20.85
CA SER A 54 20.58 25.17 -20.45
C SER A 54 20.97 26.51 -19.81
N GLY A 55 21.95 26.52 -18.89
CA GLY A 55 22.40 27.72 -18.20
C GLY A 55 23.05 28.74 -19.15
N ILE A 56 24.06 28.30 -19.93
CA ILE A 56 24.77 29.14 -20.87
C ILE A 56 23.80 29.69 -21.95
N ALA A 57 22.97 28.86 -22.55
CA ALA A 57 22.02 29.27 -23.55
C ALA A 57 20.96 30.23 -23.00
N SER A 58 20.51 30.05 -21.73
CA SER A 58 19.61 31.04 -21.08
C SER A 58 20.24 32.42 -21.01
N LEU A 59 21.51 32.51 -20.62
CA LEU A 59 22.24 33.79 -20.51
C LEU A 59 22.49 34.39 -21.89
N VAL A 60 22.82 33.59 -22.91
CA VAL A 60 23.01 34.03 -24.28
C VAL A 60 21.70 34.57 -24.85
N VAL A 61 20.59 33.86 -24.75
CA VAL A 61 19.28 34.29 -25.22
C VAL A 61 18.83 35.57 -24.51
N LEU A 62 19.06 35.63 -23.19
CA LEU A 62 18.77 36.87 -22.43
C LEU A 62 19.64 38.02 -22.91
N GLY A 63 20.95 37.85 -23.06
CA GLY A 63 21.88 38.86 -23.56
C GLY A 63 21.46 39.38 -24.97
N LEU A 64 21.15 38.46 -25.87
CA LEU A 64 20.62 38.81 -27.20
C LEU A 64 19.30 39.60 -27.12
N SER A 65 18.46 39.30 -26.12
CA SER A 65 17.20 40.04 -25.92
C SER A 65 17.42 41.49 -25.49
N PHE A 66 18.57 41.86 -24.95
CA PHE A 66 18.95 43.23 -24.65
C PHE A 66 19.65 43.90 -25.88
N ALA A 67 20.39 43.13 -26.65
CA ALA A 67 21.10 43.63 -27.81
C ALA A 67 20.18 43.92 -29.02
N VAL A 68 19.11 43.11 -29.17
CA VAL A 68 18.13 43.29 -30.26
C VAL A 68 17.01 44.23 -29.80
N PRO A 69 16.79 45.36 -30.48
CA PRO A 69 15.83 46.36 -30.03
C PRO A 69 14.40 45.83 -29.90
N GLY A 70 13.87 45.88 -28.67
CA GLY A 70 12.44 45.99 -28.35
C GLY A 70 11.59 44.74 -28.34
N ARG A 71 11.67 43.84 -29.32
CA ARG A 71 10.65 42.78 -29.50
C ARG A 71 10.98 41.44 -28.83
N LEU A 72 12.23 41.02 -28.86
CA LEU A 72 12.59 39.69 -28.35
C LEU A 72 12.33 39.56 -26.83
N ARG A 73 12.72 40.56 -26.04
CA ARG A 73 12.53 40.56 -24.59
C ARG A 73 11.05 40.58 -24.18
N THR A 74 10.23 41.38 -24.87
CA THR A 74 8.78 41.43 -24.64
C THR A 74 8.08 40.15 -25.07
N THR A 75 8.52 39.50 -26.15
CA THR A 75 8.02 38.19 -26.59
C THR A 75 8.36 37.13 -25.57
N LEU A 76 9.62 37.01 -25.10
CA LEU A 76 10.05 36.05 -24.08
C LEU A 76 9.25 36.19 -22.77
N ALA A 77 8.93 37.42 -22.36
CA ALA A 77 8.13 37.71 -21.17
C ALA A 77 6.62 37.61 -21.42
N GLY A 78 6.18 37.38 -22.65
CA GLY A 78 4.79 37.36 -23.06
C GLY A 78 4.05 36.08 -22.66
N PHE A 79 2.75 36.20 -22.39
CA PHE A 79 1.90 35.07 -22.01
C PHE A 79 1.86 33.98 -23.11
N ARG A 80 1.74 34.36 -24.37
CA ARG A 80 1.69 33.42 -25.50
C ARG A 80 2.95 32.58 -25.59
N PHE A 81 4.13 33.23 -25.48
CA PHE A 81 5.42 32.54 -25.51
C PHE A 81 5.52 31.55 -24.34
N THR A 82 5.25 32.02 -23.13
CA THR A 82 5.35 31.17 -21.93
C THR A 82 4.39 29.97 -21.99
N SER A 83 3.13 30.19 -22.43
CA SER A 83 2.15 29.10 -22.56
C SER A 83 2.57 28.08 -23.61
N THR A 84 3.06 28.51 -24.77
CA THR A 84 3.54 27.62 -25.85
C THR A 84 4.75 26.80 -25.35
N LEU A 85 5.67 27.44 -24.64
CA LEU A 85 6.85 26.80 -24.09
C LEU A 85 6.49 25.76 -23.01
N LEU A 86 5.56 26.09 -22.11
CA LEU A 86 5.07 25.15 -21.09
C LEU A 86 4.37 23.96 -21.72
N ILE A 87 3.59 24.15 -22.78
CA ILE A 87 2.96 23.06 -23.55
C ILE A 87 4.05 22.18 -24.17
N ALA A 88 5.09 22.76 -24.78
CA ALA A 88 6.19 21.99 -25.34
C ALA A 88 6.94 21.18 -24.26
N LEU A 89 7.25 21.79 -23.13
CA LEU A 89 7.86 21.10 -21.98
C LEU A 89 6.97 19.97 -21.44
N ALA A 90 5.65 20.19 -21.35
CA ALA A 90 4.70 19.16 -20.93
C ALA A 90 4.66 17.97 -21.91
N ILE A 91 4.67 18.23 -23.21
CA ILE A 91 4.73 17.17 -24.24
C ILE A 91 6.02 16.34 -24.08
N PHE A 92 7.18 17.01 -23.89
CA PHE A 92 8.43 16.30 -23.62
C PHE A 92 8.37 15.45 -22.34
N ALA A 93 7.79 15.99 -21.27
CA ALA A 93 7.59 15.24 -20.03
C ALA A 93 6.69 14.02 -20.22
N ILE A 94 5.59 14.16 -20.95
CA ILE A 94 4.67 13.04 -21.26
C ILE A 94 5.41 11.96 -22.07
N ILE A 95 6.09 12.32 -23.15
CA ILE A 95 6.85 11.35 -23.96
C ILE A 95 7.92 10.67 -23.10
N GLY A 96 8.66 11.45 -22.30
CA GLY A 96 9.71 10.91 -21.41
C GLY A 96 9.21 9.98 -20.31
N THR A 97 7.96 10.13 -19.86
CA THR A 97 7.35 9.22 -18.88
C THR A 97 6.75 7.96 -19.52
N LEU A 98 6.29 8.04 -20.76
CA LEU A 98 5.73 6.90 -21.50
C LEU A 98 6.82 5.97 -22.06
N VAL A 99 7.97 6.52 -22.41
CA VAL A 99 9.11 5.75 -22.93
C VAL A 99 10.06 5.42 -21.78
N LEU A 100 10.51 4.15 -21.70
CA LEU A 100 11.54 3.75 -20.75
C LEU A 100 12.79 4.64 -20.93
N GLN A 101 13.37 5.12 -19.84
CA GLN A 101 14.53 6.00 -19.88
C GLN A 101 15.79 5.28 -19.41
N GLY A 102 16.94 5.52 -20.11
CA GLY A 102 18.28 5.08 -19.68
C GLY A 102 18.48 3.55 -19.62
N LYS A 103 17.76 2.77 -20.44
CA LYS A 103 17.91 1.32 -20.52
C LYS A 103 18.76 0.90 -21.72
N PRO A 104 19.33 -0.33 -21.73
CA PRO A 104 20.06 -0.86 -22.88
C PRO A 104 19.20 -0.88 -24.16
N HIS A 105 19.78 -0.56 -25.31
CA HIS A 105 19.08 -0.46 -26.59
C HIS A 105 18.31 -1.75 -26.97
N ALA A 106 18.87 -2.93 -26.61
CA ALA A 106 18.21 -4.22 -26.87
C ALA A 106 16.81 -4.32 -26.25
N LEU A 107 16.60 -3.69 -25.07
CA LEU A 107 15.32 -3.70 -24.39
C LEU A 107 14.25 -2.91 -25.15
N TYR A 108 14.65 -1.81 -25.84
CA TYR A 108 13.69 -1.04 -26.64
C TYR A 108 13.20 -1.82 -27.86
N LEU A 109 14.09 -2.60 -28.50
CA LEU A 109 13.73 -3.49 -29.60
C LEU A 109 12.72 -4.55 -29.13
N GLN A 110 13.00 -5.15 -27.98
CA GLN A 110 12.13 -6.19 -27.41
C GLN A 110 10.77 -5.63 -27.00
N ARG A 111 10.72 -4.45 -26.36
CA ARG A 111 9.50 -3.91 -25.76
C ARG A 111 8.63 -3.15 -26.77
N TYR A 112 9.24 -2.40 -27.69
CA TYR A 112 8.54 -1.51 -28.62
C TYR A 112 8.54 -2.03 -30.07
N GLY A 113 9.12 -3.19 -30.34
CA GLY A 113 9.15 -3.81 -31.66
C GLY A 113 9.72 -2.87 -32.73
N ALA A 114 8.97 -2.66 -33.81
CA ALA A 114 9.39 -1.79 -34.93
C ALA A 114 9.62 -0.32 -34.56
N PHE A 115 9.04 0.17 -33.46
CA PHE A 115 9.26 1.53 -32.95
C PHE A 115 10.55 1.68 -32.16
N GLY A 116 11.12 0.57 -31.66
CA GLY A 116 12.37 0.59 -30.87
C GLY A 116 13.51 1.34 -31.54
N PRO A 117 13.86 1.07 -32.83
CA PRO A 117 14.92 1.78 -33.53
C PRO A 117 14.66 3.28 -33.66
N ILE A 118 13.41 3.68 -33.84
CA ILE A 118 13.02 5.10 -33.95
C ILE A 118 13.22 5.82 -32.63
N ILE A 119 12.82 5.19 -31.52
CA ILE A 119 13.00 5.73 -30.16
C ILE A 119 14.49 6.00 -29.90
N VAL A 120 15.35 5.03 -30.22
CA VAL A 120 16.80 5.16 -30.02
C VAL A 120 17.42 6.18 -30.97
N ALA A 121 17.02 6.18 -32.25
CA ALA A 121 17.55 7.11 -33.26
C ALA A 121 17.18 8.57 -32.94
N LEU A 122 15.97 8.82 -32.44
CA LEU A 122 15.50 10.14 -32.03
C LEU A 122 15.89 10.50 -30.58
N ARG A 123 16.61 9.64 -29.89
CA ARG A 123 17.05 9.80 -28.49
C ARG A 123 15.91 9.99 -27.51
N PHE A 124 14.76 9.38 -27.76
CA PHE A 124 13.65 9.34 -26.81
C PHE A 124 13.91 8.38 -25.65
N ASP A 125 14.95 7.55 -25.76
CA ASP A 125 15.49 6.70 -24.69
C ASP A 125 16.20 7.49 -23.56
N ASP A 126 16.63 8.74 -23.82
CA ASP A 126 17.23 9.64 -22.84
C ASP A 126 16.81 11.10 -23.07
N ILE A 127 15.50 11.31 -23.18
CA ILE A 127 14.90 12.58 -23.59
C ILE A 127 15.20 13.73 -22.62
N PHE A 128 15.28 13.41 -21.32
CA PHE A 128 15.48 14.41 -20.27
C PHE A 128 16.93 14.93 -20.18
N HIS A 129 17.92 14.21 -20.75
CA HIS A 129 19.30 14.67 -20.83
C HIS A 129 19.66 15.17 -22.24
N GLY A 130 18.71 15.11 -23.17
CA GLY A 130 18.92 15.55 -24.54
C GLY A 130 19.04 17.07 -24.71
N LEU A 131 19.81 17.53 -25.71
CA LEU A 131 19.97 18.93 -25.99
C LEU A 131 18.70 19.64 -26.49
N PRO A 132 17.72 18.98 -27.15
CA PRO A 132 16.41 19.61 -27.39
C PRO A 132 15.71 20.05 -26.11
N PHE A 133 15.75 19.19 -25.07
CA PHE A 133 15.18 19.52 -23.75
C PHE A 133 15.99 20.63 -23.05
N ALA A 134 17.32 20.61 -23.20
CA ALA A 134 18.18 21.71 -22.73
C ALA A 134 17.80 23.06 -23.37
N GLY A 135 17.51 23.06 -24.67
CA GLY A 135 17.07 24.26 -25.39
C GLY A 135 15.74 24.82 -24.87
N LEU A 136 14.77 23.97 -24.59
CA LEU A 136 13.51 24.38 -23.97
C LEU A 136 13.72 24.95 -22.56
N ASN A 137 14.57 24.32 -21.75
CA ASN A 137 14.92 24.84 -20.41
C ASN A 137 15.67 26.15 -20.48
N ALA A 138 16.53 26.32 -21.50
CA ALA A 138 17.21 27.59 -21.76
C ALA A 138 16.24 28.72 -22.04
N LEU A 139 15.25 28.49 -22.92
CA LEU A 139 14.19 29.43 -23.19
C LEU A 139 13.35 29.74 -21.94
N PHE A 140 13.09 28.75 -21.11
CA PHE A 140 12.36 28.93 -19.87
C PHE A 140 13.12 29.81 -18.87
N GLY A 141 14.40 29.54 -18.64
CA GLY A 141 15.25 30.39 -17.82
C GLY A 141 15.33 31.84 -18.36
N ALA A 142 15.52 32.00 -19.67
CA ALA A 142 15.55 33.31 -20.32
C ALA A 142 14.20 34.06 -20.18
N ALA A 143 13.07 33.35 -20.28
CA ALA A 143 11.74 33.95 -20.11
C ALA A 143 11.51 34.45 -18.67
N ILE A 144 11.92 33.69 -17.67
CA ILE A 144 11.87 34.11 -16.24
C ILE A 144 12.67 35.38 -16.04
N LEU A 145 13.92 35.41 -16.51
CA LEU A 145 14.82 36.54 -16.35
C LEU A 145 14.34 37.77 -17.17
N ALA A 146 13.85 37.58 -18.40
CA ALA A 146 13.25 38.64 -19.21
C ALA A 146 12.03 39.24 -18.50
N SER A 147 11.13 38.41 -17.97
CA SER A 147 9.95 38.84 -17.23
C SER A 147 10.32 39.67 -15.99
N ALA A 148 11.34 39.23 -15.24
CA ALA A 148 11.84 39.94 -14.07
C ALA A 148 12.47 41.28 -14.49
N SER A 149 13.27 41.33 -15.57
CA SER A 149 13.92 42.56 -16.06
C SER A 149 12.93 43.62 -16.48
N LEU A 150 11.81 43.26 -17.11
CA LEU A 150 10.76 44.19 -17.52
C LEU A 150 9.96 44.78 -16.36
N ARG A 151 9.99 44.13 -15.21
CA ARG A 151 9.27 44.55 -14.00
C ARG A 151 10.16 45.24 -12.98
N TRP A 152 11.44 45.45 -13.29
CA TRP A 152 12.36 46.21 -12.44
C TRP A 152 11.98 47.71 -12.41
N PRO A 153 12.13 48.42 -11.27
CA PRO A 153 12.65 48.00 -9.97
C PRO A 153 11.62 47.21 -9.13
N ILE A 154 12.14 46.48 -8.16
CA ILE A 154 11.33 45.73 -7.20
C ILE A 154 10.57 46.72 -6.32
N SER A 155 9.27 46.49 -6.11
CA SER A 155 8.44 47.26 -5.20
C SER A 155 7.52 46.31 -4.42
N ALA A 156 7.06 46.75 -3.22
CA ALA A 156 6.12 45.97 -2.42
C ALA A 156 4.86 45.56 -3.21
N LYS A 157 4.37 46.39 -4.13
CA LYS A 157 3.20 46.10 -4.99
C LYS A 157 3.45 45.03 -6.06
N ARG A 158 4.68 44.54 -6.21
CA ARG A 158 5.12 43.51 -7.18
C ARG A 158 6.04 42.47 -6.54
N ALA A 159 6.20 42.49 -5.22
CA ALA A 159 7.14 41.63 -4.51
C ALA A 159 6.77 40.13 -4.66
N GLY A 160 5.48 39.79 -4.65
CA GLY A 160 5.01 38.43 -4.84
C GLY A 160 5.47 37.80 -6.14
N PHE A 161 5.42 38.58 -7.23
CA PHE A 161 5.96 38.15 -8.52
C PHE A 161 7.45 37.81 -8.47
N PHE A 162 8.27 38.67 -7.85
CA PHE A 162 9.72 38.42 -7.72
C PHE A 162 10.01 37.22 -6.81
N ILE A 163 9.31 37.10 -5.67
CA ILE A 163 9.45 35.96 -4.76
C ILE A 163 9.18 34.65 -5.47
N ALA A 164 8.06 34.57 -6.24
CA ALA A 164 7.72 33.37 -7.02
C ALA A 164 8.76 33.05 -8.10
N HIS A 165 9.28 34.08 -8.82
CA HIS A 165 10.29 33.88 -9.87
C HIS A 165 11.66 33.47 -9.29
N VAL A 166 12.06 34.00 -8.15
CA VAL A 166 13.24 33.53 -7.40
C VAL A 166 13.04 32.08 -6.97
N GLY A 167 11.83 31.74 -6.49
CA GLY A 167 11.49 30.35 -6.15
C GLY A 167 11.63 29.40 -7.35
N LEU A 168 11.16 29.78 -8.55
CA LEU A 168 11.32 29.01 -9.79
C LEU A 168 12.80 28.80 -10.14
N LEU A 169 13.61 29.88 -10.10
CA LEU A 169 15.05 29.79 -10.38
C LEU A 169 15.78 28.91 -9.36
N LEU A 170 15.42 29.03 -8.08
CA LEU A 170 16.02 28.23 -7.02
C LEU A 170 15.65 26.75 -7.13
N SER A 171 14.38 26.45 -7.45
CA SER A 171 13.95 25.07 -7.74
C SER A 171 14.69 24.48 -8.95
N GLY A 172 14.87 25.27 -10.01
CA GLY A 172 15.64 24.88 -11.19
C GLY A 172 17.12 24.62 -10.86
N ALA A 173 17.73 25.51 -10.06
CA ALA A 173 19.12 25.32 -9.61
C ALA A 173 19.27 24.09 -8.70
N GLY A 174 18.32 23.86 -7.81
CA GLY A 174 18.27 22.66 -6.97
C GLY A 174 18.15 21.38 -7.81
N ALA A 175 17.24 21.36 -8.79
CA ALA A 175 17.07 20.24 -9.72
C ALA A 175 18.37 19.99 -10.54
N ALA A 176 19.04 21.05 -10.99
CA ALA A 176 20.31 20.98 -11.67
C ALA A 176 21.40 20.37 -10.75
N ALA A 177 21.48 20.82 -9.50
CA ALA A 177 22.40 20.26 -8.51
C ALA A 177 22.11 18.78 -8.25
N SER A 178 20.84 18.40 -8.08
CA SER A 178 20.42 17.00 -7.94
C SER A 178 20.86 16.15 -9.14
N SER A 179 20.67 16.64 -10.36
CA SER A 179 20.98 15.87 -11.58
C SER A 179 22.49 15.59 -11.74
N VAL A 180 23.35 16.49 -11.24
CA VAL A 180 24.82 16.39 -11.39
C VAL A 180 25.49 15.78 -10.16
N LEU A 181 25.03 16.15 -8.95
CA LEU A 181 25.73 15.87 -7.70
C LEU A 181 25.11 14.73 -6.88
N SER A 182 23.89 14.26 -7.24
CA SER A 182 23.28 13.15 -6.50
C SER A 182 24.04 11.84 -6.72
N VAL A 183 24.20 11.11 -5.64
CA VAL A 183 24.75 9.76 -5.64
C VAL A 183 23.68 8.81 -5.12
N ARG A 184 23.40 7.77 -5.89
CA ARG A 184 22.44 6.71 -5.51
C ARG A 184 23.11 5.36 -5.61
N GLY A 185 22.77 4.48 -4.72
CA GLY A 185 23.31 3.13 -4.78
C GLY A 185 22.63 2.19 -3.83
N ARG A 186 23.03 0.94 -3.89
CA ARG A 186 22.46 -0.16 -3.12
C ARG A 186 23.40 -0.60 -2.02
N ILE A 187 22.79 -0.92 -0.88
CA ILE A 187 23.46 -1.56 0.25
C ILE A 187 22.70 -2.85 0.52
N ASP A 188 23.39 -3.97 0.48
CA ASP A 188 22.85 -5.27 0.85
C ASP A 188 23.36 -5.60 2.26
N LEU A 189 22.43 -5.82 3.20
CA LEU A 189 22.72 -6.07 4.61
C LEU A 189 22.13 -7.40 5.05
N PHE A 190 22.82 -8.05 5.98
CA PHE A 190 22.36 -9.26 6.64
C PHE A 190 22.30 -9.04 8.16
N ALA A 191 21.20 -9.48 8.79
CA ALA A 191 21.05 -9.36 10.24
C ALA A 191 22.14 -10.18 10.95
N GLY A 192 22.89 -9.53 11.86
CA GLY A 192 24.05 -10.13 12.52
C GLY A 192 25.31 -10.27 11.65
N GLY A 193 25.26 -9.79 10.38
CA GLY A 193 26.39 -9.80 9.45
C GLY A 193 27.32 -8.61 9.58
N ASP A 194 28.13 -8.41 8.54
CA ASP A 194 29.14 -7.37 8.47
C ASP A 194 28.53 -5.96 8.41
N VAL A 195 29.32 -4.99 8.83
CA VAL A 195 28.98 -3.58 8.81
C VAL A 195 29.25 -3.01 7.41
N ALA A 196 28.26 -2.33 6.82
CA ALA A 196 28.46 -1.62 5.56
C ALA A 196 29.06 -0.23 5.79
N THR A 197 30.13 0.08 5.05
CA THR A 197 30.83 1.38 5.06
C THR A 197 30.79 2.09 3.71
N ALA A 198 30.26 1.42 2.70
CA ALA A 198 30.17 1.93 1.32
C ALA A 198 28.89 1.49 0.62
N VAL A 199 28.50 2.28 -0.37
CA VAL A 199 27.34 2.07 -1.23
C VAL A 199 27.80 1.60 -2.60
N ARG A 200 27.20 0.55 -3.14
CA ARG A 200 27.41 0.17 -4.55
C ARG A 200 26.61 1.13 -5.44
N VAL A 201 27.32 2.02 -6.12
CA VAL A 201 26.70 3.08 -6.94
C VAL A 201 25.92 2.45 -8.09
N SER A 202 24.70 2.96 -8.30
CA SER A 202 23.84 2.57 -9.41
C SER A 202 23.49 3.78 -10.28
N LYS A 203 23.44 3.58 -11.61
CA LYS A 203 22.95 4.57 -12.58
C LYS A 203 21.83 3.95 -13.39
N GLY A 204 20.68 4.62 -13.41
CA GLY A 204 19.49 4.08 -14.08
C GLY A 204 19.00 2.74 -13.50
N GLY A 205 19.30 2.46 -12.21
CA GLY A 205 18.97 1.21 -11.53
C GLY A 205 19.93 0.05 -11.82
N MET A 206 21.05 0.28 -12.53
CA MET A 206 22.08 -0.71 -12.77
C MET A 206 23.35 -0.38 -11.97
N PRO A 207 24.05 -1.39 -11.37
CA PRO A 207 25.31 -1.17 -10.69
C PRO A 207 26.37 -0.70 -11.70
N VAL A 208 27.13 0.35 -11.33
CA VAL A 208 28.18 0.93 -12.21
C VAL A 208 29.57 0.38 -11.86
N GLY A 209 29.67 -0.57 -10.93
CA GLY A 209 30.91 -1.18 -10.50
C GLY A 209 31.79 -0.31 -9.59
N THR A 210 31.34 0.92 -9.25
CA THR A 210 32.06 1.81 -8.33
C THR A 210 31.36 1.81 -6.96
N ALA A 211 32.13 1.98 -5.89
CA ALA A 211 31.64 2.15 -4.55
C ALA A 211 31.85 3.59 -4.07
N ALA A 212 30.85 4.18 -3.41
CA ALA A 212 30.96 5.46 -2.74
C ALA A 212 30.99 5.25 -1.22
N PRO A 213 31.90 5.91 -0.48
CA PRO A 213 31.95 5.78 0.97
C PRO A 213 30.70 6.41 1.61
N LEU A 214 30.11 5.75 2.60
CA LEU A 214 29.03 6.28 3.42
C LEU A 214 29.55 7.40 4.35
N GLY A 215 30.78 7.28 4.83
CA GLY A 215 31.34 8.14 5.87
C GLY A 215 30.90 7.74 7.29
N PHE A 216 30.18 6.64 7.43
CA PHE A 216 29.74 6.04 8.69
C PHE A 216 29.59 4.52 8.51
N GLU A 217 29.46 3.82 9.61
CA GLU A 217 29.18 2.38 9.68
C GLU A 217 27.67 2.15 9.79
N LEU A 218 27.14 1.25 8.97
CA LEU A 218 25.72 0.85 9.00
C LEU A 218 25.63 -0.66 9.25
N LYS A 219 24.91 -1.04 10.30
CA LYS A 219 24.66 -2.42 10.68
C LYS A 219 23.16 -2.71 10.66
N LEU A 220 22.79 -3.87 10.16
CA LEU A 220 21.45 -4.43 10.32
C LEU A 220 21.42 -5.28 11.60
N ASP A 221 20.65 -4.86 12.57
CA ASP A 221 20.50 -5.57 13.83
C ASP A 221 19.43 -6.67 13.72
N GLN A 222 18.29 -6.37 13.09
CA GLN A 222 17.17 -7.28 12.87
C GLN A 222 16.41 -6.91 11.61
N PHE A 223 15.81 -7.89 10.96
CA PHE A 223 14.91 -7.70 9.82
C PHE A 223 13.58 -8.41 10.08
N ASP A 224 12.47 -7.68 9.98
CA ASP A 224 11.14 -8.21 10.23
C ASP A 224 10.26 -8.10 8.97
N LEU A 225 9.60 -9.20 8.64
CA LEU A 225 8.53 -9.24 7.65
C LEU A 225 7.18 -9.17 8.36
N VAL A 226 6.44 -8.11 8.11
CA VAL A 226 5.08 -7.95 8.61
C VAL A 226 4.12 -8.31 7.47
N ASN A 227 3.38 -9.37 7.65
CA ASN A 227 2.35 -9.76 6.71
C ASN A 227 1.01 -9.10 7.07
N TYR A 228 0.15 -8.89 6.06
CA TYR A 228 -1.25 -8.62 6.35
C TYR A 228 -1.83 -9.80 7.12
N ASN A 229 -2.83 -9.54 7.97
CA ASN A 229 -3.56 -10.61 8.64
C ASN A 229 -4.03 -11.63 7.59
N SER A 230 -3.80 -12.90 7.87
CA SER A 230 -4.24 -13.98 7.01
C SER A 230 -5.73 -13.83 6.71
N GLU A 231 -6.11 -14.08 5.49
CA GLU A 231 -7.50 -14.06 5.06
C GLU A 231 -8.04 -15.49 5.05
N TYR A 232 -9.22 -15.67 5.63
CA TYR A 232 -9.95 -16.92 5.50
C TYR A 232 -10.97 -16.78 4.38
N LEU A 233 -11.08 -17.79 3.54
CA LEU A 233 -11.98 -17.76 2.39
C LEU A 233 -12.49 -19.17 2.03
N VAL A 234 -13.65 -19.21 1.39
CA VAL A 234 -14.16 -20.42 0.75
C VAL A 234 -13.71 -20.37 -0.71
N ALA A 235 -12.72 -21.20 -1.04
CA ALA A 235 -12.14 -21.28 -2.37
C ALA A 235 -12.88 -22.32 -3.22
N TYR A 236 -13.22 -21.97 -4.46
CA TYR A 236 -13.80 -22.87 -5.44
C TYR A 236 -12.74 -23.30 -6.44
N TYR A 237 -12.49 -24.59 -6.48
CA TYR A 237 -11.54 -25.23 -7.38
C TYR A 237 -12.27 -26.05 -8.43
N GLU A 238 -11.84 -25.97 -9.67
CA GLU A 238 -12.28 -26.83 -10.75
C GLU A 238 -11.21 -27.82 -11.16
N LYS A 239 -11.63 -29.05 -11.43
CA LYS A 239 -10.80 -30.10 -11.98
C LYS A 239 -10.39 -29.74 -13.41
N VAL A 240 -9.10 -29.65 -13.66
CA VAL A 240 -8.52 -29.32 -14.95
C VAL A 240 -7.54 -30.41 -15.38
N ARG A 241 -7.41 -30.60 -16.70
CA ARG A 241 -6.35 -31.44 -17.22
C ARG A 241 -5.12 -30.61 -17.46
N VAL A 242 -4.00 -31.00 -16.87
CA VAL A 242 -2.68 -30.38 -17.04
C VAL A 242 -1.72 -31.39 -17.68
N VAL A 243 -0.85 -30.91 -18.55
CA VAL A 243 0.25 -31.70 -19.09
C VAL A 243 1.52 -31.32 -18.37
N ARG A 244 2.12 -32.27 -17.65
CA ARG A 244 3.40 -32.07 -16.98
C ARG A 244 4.34 -33.20 -17.45
N ASP A 245 5.48 -32.83 -18.02
CA ASP A 245 6.47 -33.77 -18.60
C ASP A 245 5.90 -34.74 -19.62
N GLY A 246 4.93 -34.28 -20.44
CA GLY A 246 4.26 -35.09 -21.45
C GLY A 246 3.15 -36.02 -20.93
N ILE A 247 2.90 -36.06 -19.63
CA ILE A 247 1.87 -36.86 -18.98
C ILE A 247 0.64 -36.00 -18.71
N GLN A 248 -0.55 -36.48 -19.11
CA GLN A 248 -1.83 -35.86 -18.77
C GLN A 248 -2.18 -36.20 -17.31
N LEU A 249 -2.27 -35.18 -16.48
CA LEU A 249 -2.67 -35.29 -15.08
C LEU A 249 -3.98 -34.53 -14.87
N GLU A 250 -4.75 -34.96 -13.89
CA GLU A 250 -5.89 -34.21 -13.38
C GLU A 250 -5.45 -33.43 -12.16
N ASP A 251 -5.73 -32.13 -12.14
CA ASP A 251 -5.38 -31.21 -11.05
C ASP A 251 -6.55 -30.29 -10.75
N TYR A 252 -6.57 -29.66 -9.57
CA TYR A 252 -7.59 -28.72 -9.18
C TYR A 252 -7.04 -27.30 -9.26
N LYS A 253 -7.64 -26.48 -10.13
CA LYS A 253 -7.25 -25.07 -10.30
C LYS A 253 -8.26 -24.14 -9.63
N LEU A 254 -7.76 -23.22 -8.82
CA LEU A 254 -8.57 -22.15 -8.22
C LEU A 254 -9.23 -21.32 -9.33
N LYS A 255 -10.56 -21.15 -9.24
CA LYS A 255 -11.35 -20.35 -10.16
C LYS A 255 -11.85 -19.07 -9.52
N THR A 256 -12.35 -19.16 -8.29
CA THR A 256 -12.86 -18.03 -7.54
C THR A 256 -12.80 -18.32 -6.04
N SER A 257 -12.91 -17.27 -5.25
CA SER A 257 -12.97 -17.37 -3.80
C SER A 257 -14.03 -16.41 -3.26
N PHE A 258 -14.59 -16.73 -2.11
CA PHE A 258 -15.66 -16.00 -1.46
C PHE A 258 -15.21 -15.66 -0.04
N SER A 259 -15.41 -14.40 0.35
CA SER A 259 -15.21 -14.01 1.74
C SER A 259 -16.25 -14.69 2.62
N PRO A 260 -15.87 -15.28 3.75
CA PRO A 260 -16.84 -15.82 4.72
C PRO A 260 -17.54 -14.73 5.52
N CYS A 261 -17.11 -13.47 5.38
CA CYS A 261 -17.60 -12.32 6.12
C CYS A 261 -18.18 -11.27 5.17
N VAL A 262 -19.24 -10.59 5.60
CA VAL A 262 -19.78 -9.44 4.89
C VAL A 262 -18.76 -8.31 4.92
N GLU A 263 -18.34 -7.81 3.76
CA GLU A 263 -17.43 -6.67 3.65
C GLU A 263 -18.13 -5.40 4.13
N ARG A 264 -17.88 -5.01 5.34
CA ARG A 264 -18.20 -3.67 5.85
C ARG A 264 -16.96 -2.80 5.74
N SER A 265 -17.07 -1.66 5.08
CA SER A 265 -16.07 -0.62 4.77
C SER A 265 -14.66 -0.75 5.41
N ALA A 266 -13.63 -0.24 4.72
CA ALA A 266 -12.19 -0.34 4.99
C ALA A 266 -11.69 0.01 6.42
N PHE A 267 -12.57 0.34 7.36
CA PHE A 267 -12.23 0.77 8.73
C PHE A 267 -12.58 -0.24 9.83
N HIS A 268 -13.09 -1.44 9.50
CA HIS A 268 -13.42 -2.44 10.52
C HIS A 268 -12.18 -3.25 10.93
N LYS A 269 -12.00 -3.41 12.26
CA LYS A 269 -10.95 -4.26 12.82
C LYS A 269 -11.14 -5.70 12.34
N ALA A 270 -10.04 -6.38 12.04
CA ALA A 270 -10.00 -7.74 11.48
C ALA A 270 -10.79 -8.82 12.30
N ASN A 271 -11.21 -8.51 13.52
CA ASN A 271 -11.91 -9.42 14.43
C ASN A 271 -13.44 -9.23 14.46
N ASP A 272 -14.00 -8.30 13.67
CA ASP A 272 -15.46 -8.07 13.60
C ASP A 272 -16.03 -8.67 12.29
N CYS A 273 -15.84 -9.97 12.12
CA CYS A 273 -16.44 -10.71 11.03
C CYS A 273 -17.92 -11.01 11.33
N GLU A 274 -18.81 -10.46 10.53
CA GLU A 274 -20.19 -10.89 10.45
C GLU A 274 -20.29 -11.94 9.33
N PRO A 275 -20.75 -13.18 9.60
CA PRO A 275 -20.83 -14.21 8.59
C PRO A 275 -21.67 -13.78 7.38
N ASP A 276 -21.16 -14.00 6.17
CA ASP A 276 -21.93 -13.83 4.95
C ASP A 276 -22.82 -15.06 4.72
N LEU A 277 -24.08 -14.95 5.13
CA LEU A 277 -25.09 -16.01 5.01
C LEU A 277 -25.79 -15.99 3.65
N SER A 278 -25.36 -15.16 2.72
CA SER A 278 -25.94 -15.08 1.38
C SER A 278 -25.67 -16.34 0.55
N LYS A 279 -26.49 -16.55 -0.47
CA LYS A 279 -26.32 -17.67 -1.40
C LYS A 279 -25.35 -17.29 -2.50
N HIS A 280 -24.24 -17.97 -2.57
CA HIS A 280 -23.22 -17.79 -3.60
C HIS A 280 -23.46 -18.74 -4.77
N ARG A 281 -23.51 -18.19 -5.99
CA ARG A 281 -23.61 -18.99 -7.23
C ARG A 281 -22.23 -19.43 -7.67
N LEU A 282 -22.12 -20.69 -8.06
CA LEU A 282 -20.90 -21.29 -8.60
C LEU A 282 -20.98 -21.42 -10.12
N PRO A 283 -19.84 -21.46 -10.81
CA PRO A 283 -19.80 -21.87 -12.22
C PRO A 283 -20.50 -23.22 -12.42
N GLY A 284 -21.34 -23.34 -13.45
CA GLY A 284 -22.08 -24.56 -13.73
C GLY A 284 -23.48 -24.65 -13.11
N GLY A 285 -23.96 -23.62 -12.40
CA GLY A 285 -25.33 -23.53 -11.90
C GLY A 285 -25.55 -24.04 -10.47
N ASP A 286 -24.55 -24.66 -9.89
CA ASP A 286 -24.54 -25.05 -8.49
C ASP A 286 -24.44 -23.81 -7.58
N SER A 287 -24.65 -23.98 -6.28
CA SER A 287 -24.53 -22.88 -5.32
C SER A 287 -24.24 -23.40 -3.93
N PHE A 288 -23.73 -22.51 -3.08
CA PHE A 288 -23.54 -22.79 -1.67
C PHE A 288 -23.91 -21.57 -0.82
N ARG A 289 -24.08 -21.77 0.47
CA ARG A 289 -24.11 -20.71 1.48
C ARG A 289 -23.37 -21.13 2.73
N ILE A 290 -22.87 -20.17 3.46
CA ILE A 290 -22.32 -20.39 4.80
C ILE A 290 -23.50 -20.36 5.77
N LYS A 291 -23.79 -21.48 6.42
CA LYS A 291 -24.87 -21.58 7.40
C LYS A 291 -24.46 -21.07 8.77
N ALA A 292 -23.21 -21.35 9.15
CA ALA A 292 -22.59 -20.89 10.39
C ALA A 292 -21.07 -20.78 10.23
N LEU A 293 -20.48 -19.86 10.98
CA LEU A 293 -19.03 -19.62 11.02
C LEU A 293 -18.57 -19.49 12.47
N TYR A 294 -17.56 -20.25 12.82
CA TYR A 294 -16.96 -20.32 14.16
C TYR A 294 -15.48 -19.97 14.07
N PRO A 295 -15.05 -18.75 14.42
CA PRO A 295 -13.63 -18.35 14.38
C PRO A 295 -12.72 -19.19 15.26
N ASP A 296 -13.18 -19.58 16.45
CA ASP A 296 -12.46 -20.46 17.41
C ASP A 296 -13.37 -21.59 17.84
N PHE A 297 -13.56 -22.54 16.92
CA PHE A 297 -14.53 -23.63 17.06
C PHE A 297 -14.30 -24.49 18.29
N THR A 298 -15.38 -24.79 18.95
CA THR A 298 -15.45 -25.78 20.03
C THR A 298 -16.83 -26.43 20.04
N THR A 299 -16.93 -27.55 20.72
CA THR A 299 -18.21 -28.17 21.06
C THR A 299 -18.51 -27.91 22.54
N VAL A 300 -19.73 -27.52 22.82
CA VAL A 300 -20.23 -27.33 24.20
C VAL A 300 -21.34 -28.35 24.45
N GLN A 301 -21.18 -29.09 25.50
CA GLN A 301 -22.22 -30.03 25.90
C GLN A 301 -23.38 -29.27 26.54
N LYS A 302 -24.54 -29.42 25.95
CA LYS A 302 -25.80 -28.88 26.47
C LYS A 302 -26.64 -30.05 27.00
N VAL A 303 -27.08 -29.91 28.21
CA VAL A 303 -27.99 -30.87 28.85
C VAL A 303 -29.32 -30.19 29.04
N ALA A 304 -30.37 -30.79 28.49
CA ALA A 304 -31.74 -30.29 28.61
C ALA A 304 -32.70 -31.41 29.06
N PRO A 305 -33.76 -31.09 29.78
CA PRO A 305 -34.82 -32.08 30.11
C PRO A 305 -35.32 -32.74 28.82
N ALA A 306 -35.46 -34.05 28.82
CA ALA A 306 -35.95 -34.80 27.66
C ALA A 306 -36.81 -35.99 28.11
N PRO A 307 -37.90 -36.29 27.41
CA PRO A 307 -38.67 -37.51 27.65
C PRO A 307 -37.76 -38.74 27.42
N ASN A 308 -37.79 -39.69 28.34
CA ASN A 308 -36.96 -40.89 28.27
C ASN A 308 -35.43 -40.62 28.24
N GLY A 309 -34.99 -39.49 28.82
CA GLY A 309 -33.57 -39.15 28.97
C GLY A 309 -32.91 -39.93 30.12
N ARG A 310 -31.62 -39.70 30.31
CA ARG A 310 -30.85 -40.24 31.47
C ARG A 310 -30.70 -39.14 32.52
N PRO A 311 -30.57 -39.51 33.80
CA PRO A 311 -30.27 -38.53 34.85
C PRO A 311 -28.91 -37.85 34.58
N ALA A 312 -28.85 -36.54 34.86
CA ALA A 312 -27.65 -35.75 34.68
C ALA A 312 -27.40 -34.79 35.85
N LEU A 313 -26.15 -34.71 36.29
CA LEU A 313 -25.70 -33.83 37.37
C LEU A 313 -24.62 -32.86 36.85
N GLN A 314 -24.78 -31.59 37.15
CA GLN A 314 -23.71 -30.61 36.90
C GLN A 314 -22.70 -30.67 38.06
N ALA A 315 -21.43 -30.95 37.76
CA ALA A 315 -20.35 -31.02 38.73
C ALA A 315 -19.18 -30.11 38.30
N THR A 316 -18.56 -29.47 39.27
CA THR A 316 -17.30 -28.73 39.11
C THR A 316 -16.26 -29.36 39.98
N LEU A 317 -15.07 -29.65 39.44
CA LEU A 317 -13.92 -30.16 40.15
C LEU A 317 -12.66 -29.40 39.67
N GLY A 318 -11.95 -28.78 40.59
CA GLY A 318 -10.72 -28.05 40.27
C GLY A 318 -10.91 -26.91 39.25
N GLY A 319 -12.10 -26.29 39.20
CA GLY A 319 -12.45 -25.21 38.23
C GLY A 319 -13.05 -25.72 36.93
N GLU A 320 -12.97 -27.00 36.58
CA GLU A 320 -13.64 -27.59 35.42
C GLU A 320 -15.11 -27.92 35.78
N THR A 321 -16.05 -27.34 35.00
CA THR A 321 -17.48 -27.64 35.17
C THR A 321 -17.93 -28.55 34.03
N ARG A 322 -18.59 -29.68 34.39
CA ARG A 322 -19.08 -30.67 33.43
C ARG A 322 -20.42 -31.23 33.85
N TRP A 323 -21.22 -31.61 32.86
CA TRP A 323 -22.40 -32.43 33.09
C TRP A 323 -22.03 -33.91 33.09
N LEU A 324 -22.34 -34.61 34.19
CA LEU A 324 -22.16 -36.03 34.34
C LEU A 324 -23.50 -36.72 34.12
N MET A 325 -23.58 -37.59 33.13
CA MET A 325 -24.72 -38.48 33.00
C MET A 325 -24.58 -39.63 34.02
N GLU A 326 -25.67 -40.29 34.30
CA GLU A 326 -25.66 -41.45 35.20
C GLU A 326 -24.56 -42.48 34.83
N GLY A 327 -23.71 -42.84 35.80
CA GLY A 327 -22.57 -43.71 35.61
C GLY A 327 -21.28 -43.01 35.17
N GLU A 328 -21.28 -41.71 34.93
CA GLU A 328 -20.07 -40.96 34.58
C GLU A 328 -19.35 -40.38 35.80
N SER A 329 -18.07 -40.08 35.62
CA SER A 329 -17.21 -39.47 36.64
C SER A 329 -16.42 -38.29 36.06
N LEU A 330 -16.07 -37.32 36.92
CA LEU A 330 -15.12 -36.26 36.69
C LEU A 330 -13.94 -36.45 37.65
N THR A 331 -12.74 -36.55 37.11
CA THR A 331 -11.53 -36.83 37.90
C THR A 331 -10.56 -35.65 37.76
N SER A 332 -9.89 -35.27 38.86
CA SER A 332 -8.84 -34.25 38.86
C SER A 332 -7.66 -34.65 37.95
N PRO A 333 -6.86 -33.70 37.45
CA PRO A 333 -5.72 -33.99 36.57
C PRO A 333 -4.67 -34.94 37.18
N ASP A 334 -4.54 -34.97 38.52
CA ASP A 334 -3.65 -35.85 39.24
C ASP A 334 -4.24 -37.25 39.52
N GLY A 335 -5.51 -37.43 39.16
CA GLY A 335 -6.24 -38.68 39.38
C GLY A 335 -6.65 -38.96 40.83
N LEU A 336 -6.31 -38.10 41.78
CA LEU A 336 -6.48 -38.37 43.22
C LEU A 336 -7.87 -38.00 43.75
N THR A 337 -8.58 -37.10 43.08
CA THR A 337 -9.93 -36.65 43.46
C THR A 337 -10.91 -36.95 42.36
N ALA A 338 -12.07 -37.49 42.68
CA ALA A 338 -13.12 -37.79 41.72
C ALA A 338 -14.51 -37.44 42.22
N VAL A 339 -15.38 -37.00 41.31
CA VAL A 339 -16.84 -36.90 41.50
C VAL A 339 -17.49 -37.96 40.63
N VAL A 340 -18.27 -38.85 41.23
CA VAL A 340 -18.97 -39.93 40.52
C VAL A 340 -20.47 -39.75 40.70
N PHE A 341 -21.22 -39.81 39.63
CA PHE A 341 -22.68 -39.65 39.65
C PHE A 341 -23.41 -40.93 39.27
N GLY A 342 -24.38 -41.33 40.05
CA GLY A 342 -25.32 -42.41 39.76
C GLY A 342 -26.67 -42.18 40.40
N MET A 343 -27.73 -42.82 39.94
CA MET A 343 -29.02 -42.76 40.62
C MET A 343 -28.98 -43.56 41.93
N GLN A 344 -28.36 -44.71 41.89
CA GLN A 344 -27.95 -45.43 43.11
C GLN A 344 -26.55 -45.02 43.54
N ARG A 345 -26.15 -45.35 44.77
CA ARG A 345 -24.80 -45.02 45.24
C ARG A 345 -23.73 -45.63 44.33
N PRO A 346 -22.91 -44.82 43.66
CA PRO A 346 -21.83 -45.32 42.83
C PRO A 346 -20.65 -45.82 43.68
N ALA A 347 -19.78 -46.63 43.07
CA ALA A 347 -18.50 -47.02 43.66
C ALA A 347 -17.41 -45.99 43.41
N PRO A 348 -16.43 -45.85 44.34
CA PRO A 348 -15.28 -44.98 44.09
C PRO A 348 -14.41 -45.55 42.95
N PRO A 349 -13.86 -44.71 42.07
CA PRO A 349 -13.01 -45.16 40.99
C PRO A 349 -11.66 -45.64 41.53
N PRO A 350 -11.01 -46.61 40.88
CA PRO A 350 -9.70 -47.11 41.28
C PRO A 350 -8.66 -45.99 41.33
N GLY A 351 -7.90 -45.92 42.43
CA GLY A 351 -6.80 -44.96 42.59
C GLY A 351 -7.17 -43.60 43.15
N ALA A 352 -8.45 -43.26 43.28
CA ALA A 352 -8.86 -42.01 43.89
C ALA A 352 -8.67 -42.07 45.41
N LEU A 353 -7.97 -41.08 45.99
CA LEU A 353 -7.82 -40.90 47.42
C LEU A 353 -9.05 -40.25 48.06
N THR A 354 -9.73 -39.41 47.30
CA THR A 354 -10.99 -38.76 47.71
C THR A 354 -12.03 -38.90 46.60
N ALA A 355 -13.15 -39.51 46.89
CA ALA A 355 -14.24 -39.66 45.95
C ALA A 355 -15.56 -39.07 46.50
N PHE A 356 -16.18 -38.20 45.75
CA PHE A 356 -17.50 -37.64 46.01
C PHE A 356 -18.53 -38.46 45.25
N LEU A 357 -19.15 -39.39 45.95
CA LEU A 357 -20.11 -40.36 45.42
C LEU A 357 -21.52 -39.77 45.51
N VAL A 358 -22.08 -39.34 44.38
CA VAL A 358 -23.38 -38.69 44.35
C VAL A 358 -24.47 -39.68 43.98
N SER A 359 -25.42 -39.90 44.88
CA SER A 359 -26.66 -40.67 44.66
C SER A 359 -27.82 -39.73 44.35
N GLY A 360 -28.36 -39.81 43.14
CA GLY A 360 -29.46 -38.99 42.71
C GLY A 360 -30.81 -39.39 43.32
N ALA A 361 -31.06 -40.69 43.51
CA ALA A 361 -32.30 -41.19 44.10
C ALA A 361 -32.36 -40.88 45.60
N ASP A 362 -31.25 -41.06 46.32
CA ASP A 362 -31.19 -40.76 47.77
C ASP A 362 -31.00 -39.29 48.05
N ARG A 363 -30.71 -38.49 47.03
CA ARG A 363 -30.31 -37.06 47.12
C ARG A 363 -29.21 -36.84 48.18
N LYS A 364 -28.19 -37.67 48.13
CA LYS A 364 -27.04 -37.67 49.07
C LYS A 364 -25.71 -37.68 48.33
N VAL A 365 -24.71 -37.07 48.94
CA VAL A 365 -23.32 -37.20 48.57
C VAL A 365 -22.58 -37.91 49.67
N VAL A 366 -21.85 -38.98 49.35
CA VAL A 366 -20.94 -39.63 50.25
C VAL A 366 -19.53 -39.26 49.87
N ILE A 367 -18.81 -38.67 50.80
CA ILE A 367 -17.40 -38.34 50.63
C ILE A 367 -16.60 -39.54 51.13
N HIS A 368 -15.97 -40.26 50.25
CA HIS A 368 -15.16 -41.41 50.53
C HIS A 368 -13.69 -40.99 50.58
N THR A 369 -13.02 -41.25 51.70
CA THR A 369 -11.59 -40.97 51.91
C THR A 369 -10.93 -42.17 52.56
N ALA A 370 -9.58 -42.15 52.66
CA ALA A 370 -8.84 -43.23 53.37
C ALA A 370 -9.22 -43.34 54.86
N ASP A 371 -9.67 -42.23 55.45
CA ASP A 371 -10.01 -42.18 56.91
C ASP A 371 -11.47 -42.53 57.20
N GLY A 372 -12.30 -42.76 56.13
CA GLY A 372 -13.70 -43.13 56.30
C GLY A 372 -14.64 -42.42 55.37
N GLU A 373 -15.94 -42.51 55.70
CA GLU A 373 -17.01 -41.94 54.91
C GLU A 373 -17.78 -40.87 55.67
N LEU A 374 -18.02 -39.74 55.00
CA LEU A 374 -18.90 -38.68 55.46
C LEU A 374 -20.07 -38.53 54.49
N SER A 375 -21.27 -38.20 54.94
CA SER A 375 -22.41 -38.00 54.08
C SER A 375 -23.01 -36.60 54.25
N ALA A 376 -23.45 -36.01 53.14
CA ALA A 376 -24.15 -34.72 53.11
C ALA A 376 -25.39 -34.80 52.19
N PRO A 377 -26.44 -34.03 52.45
CA PRO A 377 -27.57 -33.94 51.51
C PRO A 377 -27.15 -33.25 50.22
N LEU A 378 -27.58 -33.78 49.08
CA LEU A 378 -27.38 -33.17 47.78
C LEU A 378 -28.36 -31.95 47.62
N THR A 379 -27.79 -30.77 47.63
CA THR A 379 -28.52 -29.53 47.38
C THR A 379 -27.90 -28.79 46.20
N PRO A 380 -28.69 -28.09 45.35
CA PRO A 380 -28.14 -27.29 44.27
C PRO A 380 -27.14 -26.23 44.79
N GLY A 381 -25.95 -26.22 44.23
CA GLY A 381 -24.87 -25.30 44.66
C GLY A 381 -24.04 -25.79 45.85
N LEU A 382 -24.21 -27.04 46.30
CA LEU A 382 -23.41 -27.63 47.36
C LEU A 382 -21.92 -27.56 47.07
N VAL A 383 -21.15 -27.02 48.01
CA VAL A 383 -19.70 -26.87 47.91
C VAL A 383 -19.06 -27.78 48.96
N LEU A 384 -18.11 -28.60 48.53
CA LEU A 384 -17.46 -29.62 49.36
C LEU A 384 -15.93 -29.54 49.20
N GLY A 385 -15.20 -30.18 50.09
CA GLY A 385 -13.75 -30.28 50.00
C GLY A 385 -13.03 -28.93 50.02
N GLY A 386 -13.50 -27.96 50.81
CA GLY A 386 -12.86 -26.65 50.88
C GLY A 386 -13.00 -25.79 49.60
N GLY A 387 -14.01 -26.08 48.77
CA GLY A 387 -14.23 -25.35 47.50
C GLY A 387 -13.75 -26.10 46.26
N VAL A 388 -13.11 -27.24 46.40
CA VAL A 388 -12.59 -28.01 45.26
C VAL A 388 -13.70 -28.64 44.42
N VAL A 389 -14.81 -29.07 45.07
CA VAL A 389 -15.98 -29.63 44.39
C VAL A 389 -17.20 -28.76 44.59
N LYS A 390 -17.91 -28.44 43.51
CA LYS A 390 -19.21 -27.78 43.51
C LYS A 390 -20.21 -28.62 42.73
N LEU A 391 -21.31 -28.99 43.36
CA LEU A 391 -22.39 -29.73 42.73
C LEU A 391 -23.51 -28.75 42.36
N GLY A 392 -23.88 -28.74 41.09
CA GLY A 392 -24.87 -27.85 40.54
C GLY A 392 -26.27 -28.48 40.47
N GLN A 393 -26.92 -28.35 39.34
CA GLN A 393 -28.27 -28.82 39.11
C GLN A 393 -28.31 -30.32 38.82
N LEU A 394 -29.24 -31.05 39.42
CA LEU A 394 -29.62 -32.41 39.05
C LEU A 394 -30.88 -32.38 38.16
N VAL A 395 -30.77 -33.00 37.00
CA VAL A 395 -31.91 -33.20 36.06
C VAL A 395 -32.17 -34.69 35.99
N GLU A 396 -33.38 -35.09 36.36
CA GLU A 396 -33.75 -36.52 36.53
C GLU A 396 -33.90 -37.25 35.18
N SER A 397 -34.28 -36.54 34.12
CA SER A 397 -34.38 -37.08 32.77
C SER A 397 -33.92 -36.02 31.76
N ALA A 398 -32.75 -36.25 31.20
CA ALA A 398 -32.07 -35.30 30.32
C ALA A 398 -31.48 -35.98 29.09
N ALA A 399 -31.38 -35.24 28.01
CA ALA A 399 -30.56 -35.55 26.85
C ALA A 399 -29.37 -34.61 26.80
N ARG A 400 -28.21 -35.19 26.50
CA ARG A 400 -26.98 -34.44 26.23
C ARG A 400 -26.78 -34.32 24.74
N THR A 401 -26.66 -33.10 24.27
CA THR A 401 -26.37 -32.75 22.87
C THR A 401 -25.09 -31.94 22.83
N ASP A 402 -24.29 -32.15 21.81
CA ASP A 402 -23.14 -31.32 21.55
C ASP A 402 -23.59 -30.17 20.63
N GLU A 403 -23.48 -28.94 21.11
CA GLU A 403 -23.71 -27.75 20.30
C GLU A 403 -22.39 -27.15 19.85
N TYR A 404 -22.35 -26.69 18.62
CA TYR A 404 -21.19 -25.98 18.09
C TYR A 404 -21.17 -24.55 18.63
N ALA A 405 -20.00 -24.10 19.07
CA ALA A 405 -19.80 -22.78 19.66
C ALA A 405 -18.43 -22.22 19.26
N THR A 406 -18.23 -20.95 19.53
CA THR A 406 -16.91 -20.31 19.43
C THR A 406 -16.42 -19.88 20.81
N ARG A 407 -15.14 -20.12 21.12
CA ARG A 407 -14.53 -19.71 22.41
C ARG A 407 -14.18 -18.24 22.41
N SER A 408 -13.76 -17.72 21.24
CA SER A 408 -13.32 -16.35 21.09
C SER A 408 -13.62 -15.82 19.68
N LYS A 409 -13.51 -14.51 19.49
CA LYS A 409 -13.58 -13.88 18.17
C LYS A 409 -12.29 -14.01 17.36
N GLU A 410 -11.24 -14.58 17.95
CA GLU A 410 -9.96 -14.77 17.27
C GLU A 410 -10.00 -16.01 16.38
N TRP A 411 -9.38 -15.91 15.22
CA TRP A 411 -9.33 -16.99 14.22
C TRP A 411 -8.26 -18.04 14.57
N ARG A 412 -8.45 -18.79 15.68
CA ARG A 412 -7.50 -19.81 16.14
C ARG A 412 -7.80 -21.19 15.57
N ASN A 413 -9.07 -21.55 15.51
CA ASN A 413 -9.53 -22.83 14.98
C ASN A 413 -10.79 -22.63 14.13
N PRO A 414 -10.69 -21.94 12.97
CA PRO A 414 -11.85 -21.54 12.19
C PRO A 414 -12.50 -22.74 11.50
N VAL A 415 -13.82 -22.82 11.68
CA VAL A 415 -14.69 -23.82 11.10
C VAL A 415 -15.93 -23.15 10.54
N ALA A 416 -16.36 -23.58 9.35
CA ALA A 416 -17.62 -23.16 8.74
C ALA A 416 -18.54 -24.37 8.49
N ILE A 417 -19.84 -24.15 8.56
CA ILE A 417 -20.83 -25.09 8.03
C ILE A 417 -21.25 -24.59 6.67
N LEU A 418 -20.93 -25.36 5.62
CA LEU A 418 -21.34 -25.08 4.26
C LEU A 418 -22.58 -25.90 3.93
N GLU A 419 -23.61 -25.24 3.42
CA GLU A 419 -24.78 -25.87 2.79
C GLU A 419 -24.58 -25.75 1.28
N THR A 420 -24.45 -26.88 0.61
CA THR A 420 -24.24 -26.96 -0.84
C THR A 420 -25.50 -27.41 -1.55
N HIS A 421 -25.80 -26.80 -2.70
CA HIS A 421 -26.92 -27.15 -3.57
C HIS A 421 -26.35 -27.59 -4.93
N VAL A 422 -26.28 -28.89 -5.13
CA VAL A 422 -25.68 -29.50 -6.32
C VAL A 422 -26.66 -30.49 -6.96
N GLY A 423 -26.98 -30.28 -8.23
CA GLY A 423 -27.87 -31.18 -8.96
C GLY A 423 -29.25 -31.39 -8.27
N GLY A 424 -29.77 -30.39 -7.56
CA GLY A 424 -31.03 -30.47 -6.81
C GLY A 424 -30.94 -31.12 -5.42
N LYS A 425 -29.78 -31.61 -5.02
CA LYS A 425 -29.53 -32.11 -3.66
C LYS A 425 -28.97 -31.01 -2.77
N VAL A 426 -29.37 -31.03 -1.51
CA VAL A 426 -28.88 -30.12 -0.47
C VAL A 426 -28.10 -30.93 0.56
N GLU A 427 -26.85 -30.58 0.77
CA GLU A 427 -25.97 -31.26 1.74
C GLU A 427 -25.29 -30.23 2.66
N GLU A 428 -25.21 -30.56 3.95
CA GLU A 428 -24.47 -29.73 4.93
C GLU A 428 -23.17 -30.42 5.31
N GLN A 429 -22.08 -29.67 5.26
CA GLN A 429 -20.77 -30.18 5.61
C GLN A 429 -19.99 -29.19 6.49
N LEU A 430 -19.34 -29.75 7.50
CA LEU A 430 -18.46 -29.01 8.39
C LEU A 430 -17.05 -28.99 7.80
N VAL A 431 -16.50 -27.79 7.55
CA VAL A 431 -15.18 -27.57 6.95
C VAL A 431 -14.29 -26.77 7.89
N SER A 432 -13.02 -27.12 7.99
CA SER A 432 -12.05 -26.47 8.85
C SER A 432 -10.92 -25.87 8.02
N ALA A 433 -10.60 -24.59 8.26
CA ALA A 433 -9.44 -23.96 7.63
C ALA A 433 -8.10 -24.36 8.28
N ALA A 434 -8.12 -24.89 9.50
CA ALA A 434 -6.92 -25.44 10.13
C ALA A 434 -6.49 -26.78 9.52
N LYS A 435 -7.46 -27.54 8.99
CA LYS A 435 -7.26 -28.82 8.27
C LYS A 435 -8.10 -28.78 7.00
N PRO A 436 -7.68 -28.05 5.97
CA PRO A 436 -8.47 -27.86 4.76
C PRO A 436 -8.77 -29.21 4.11
N ARG A 437 -10.05 -29.47 3.87
CA ARG A 437 -10.53 -30.61 3.09
C ARG A 437 -11.52 -30.10 2.07
N GLY A 438 -11.45 -30.63 0.85
CA GLY A 438 -12.38 -30.31 -0.21
C GLY A 438 -13.75 -30.91 0.01
N VAL A 439 -14.79 -30.10 -0.11
CA VAL A 439 -16.18 -30.56 -0.32
C VAL A 439 -16.37 -30.73 -1.81
N PHE A 440 -16.38 -31.97 -2.26
CA PHE A 440 -16.48 -32.28 -3.68
C PHE A 440 -17.90 -32.06 -4.21
N LEU A 441 -18.00 -31.46 -5.38
CA LEU A 441 -19.23 -31.10 -6.06
C LEU A 441 -19.35 -31.87 -7.38
N GLY A 442 -20.54 -32.43 -7.64
CA GLY A 442 -20.89 -32.96 -8.94
C GLY A 442 -19.92 -34.01 -9.49
N SER A 443 -19.73 -35.14 -8.82
CA SER A 443 -18.84 -36.25 -9.23
C SER A 443 -17.39 -35.81 -9.39
N ASP A 444 -16.87 -35.08 -8.41
CA ASP A 444 -15.48 -34.61 -8.30
C ASP A 444 -15.06 -33.61 -9.40
N ARG A 445 -16.00 -32.97 -10.09
CA ARG A 445 -15.68 -31.92 -11.07
C ARG A 445 -15.13 -30.64 -10.45
N ALA A 446 -15.53 -30.36 -9.23
CA ALA A 446 -15.11 -29.19 -8.49
C ALA A 446 -15.07 -29.48 -6.99
N ALA A 447 -14.41 -28.60 -6.24
CA ALA A 447 -14.35 -28.67 -4.79
C ALA A 447 -14.46 -27.27 -4.17
N LEU A 448 -15.16 -27.18 -3.05
CA LEU A 448 -15.11 -26.03 -2.13
C LEU A 448 -14.14 -26.35 -0.99
N VAL A 449 -13.25 -25.44 -0.70
CA VAL A 449 -12.26 -25.59 0.37
C VAL A 449 -12.33 -24.35 1.27
N PHE A 450 -12.57 -24.54 2.55
CA PHE A 450 -12.38 -23.49 3.51
C PHE A 450 -10.91 -23.46 3.92
N GLU A 451 -10.21 -22.40 3.55
CA GLU A 451 -8.76 -22.30 3.70
C GLU A 451 -8.30 -20.95 4.25
N LYS A 452 -7.15 -21.00 4.89
CA LYS A 452 -6.37 -19.82 5.26
C LYS A 452 -5.49 -19.46 4.07
N ARG A 453 -5.60 -18.22 3.59
CA ARG A 453 -4.65 -17.67 2.62
C ARG A 453 -3.78 -16.65 3.32
N GLU A 454 -2.48 -16.86 3.27
CA GLU A 454 -1.54 -15.85 3.73
C GLU A 454 -1.58 -14.67 2.77
N LYS A 455 -1.81 -13.47 3.31
CA LYS A 455 -1.77 -12.25 2.52
C LYS A 455 -0.33 -11.87 2.22
N GLU A 456 -0.18 -11.06 1.17
CA GLU A 456 1.08 -10.45 0.78
C GLU A 456 1.76 -9.72 1.94
N VAL A 457 3.04 -9.51 1.81
CA VAL A 457 3.83 -8.77 2.78
C VAL A 457 3.29 -7.35 2.90
N LYS A 458 2.91 -6.95 4.09
CA LYS A 458 2.40 -5.62 4.42
C LYS A 458 3.53 -4.60 4.54
N ALA A 459 4.59 -5.00 5.19
CA ALA A 459 5.76 -4.16 5.40
C ALA A 459 6.99 -5.04 5.68
N PHE A 460 8.13 -4.55 5.33
CA PHE A 460 9.41 -5.07 5.77
C PHE A 460 10.13 -3.97 6.54
N LEU A 461 10.65 -4.33 7.69
CA LEU A 461 11.22 -3.44 8.68
C LEU A 461 12.68 -3.80 8.90
N SER A 462 13.58 -2.86 8.64
CA SER A 462 15.01 -3.02 8.89
C SER A 462 15.41 -2.23 10.14
N HIS A 463 15.69 -2.94 11.22
CA HIS A 463 16.24 -2.35 12.43
C HIS A 463 17.74 -2.15 12.23
N VAL A 464 18.16 -0.90 12.16
CA VAL A 464 19.56 -0.56 11.84
C VAL A 464 20.19 0.28 12.93
N THR A 465 21.51 0.11 13.06
CA THR A 465 22.36 0.97 13.86
C THR A 465 23.37 1.65 12.94
N ALA A 466 23.36 2.99 12.89
CA ALA A 466 24.34 3.81 12.18
C ALA A 466 25.31 4.41 13.19
N ARG A 467 26.64 4.40 12.89
CA ARG A 467 27.69 4.91 13.79
C ARG A 467 28.67 5.78 13.01
N GLN A 468 28.91 6.98 13.54
CA GLN A 468 29.94 7.90 13.04
C GLN A 468 30.73 8.49 14.23
N GLY A 469 31.93 7.98 14.46
CA GLY A 469 32.71 8.35 15.65
C GLY A 469 31.97 7.99 16.94
N SER A 470 31.70 8.98 17.79
CA SER A 470 30.91 8.81 19.03
C SER A 470 29.39 8.86 18.83
N THR A 471 28.92 9.31 17.67
CA THR A 471 27.49 9.42 17.36
C THR A 471 26.96 8.07 16.94
N VAL A 472 25.92 7.59 17.62
CA VAL A 472 25.21 6.34 17.33
C VAL A 472 23.72 6.64 17.23
N GLU A 473 23.10 6.24 16.12
CA GLU A 473 21.67 6.36 15.90
C GLU A 473 21.09 4.99 15.57
N ARG A 474 19.93 4.69 16.16
CA ARG A 474 19.16 3.47 15.87
C ARG A 474 17.83 3.86 15.29
N ALA A 475 17.45 3.22 14.21
CA ALA A 475 16.19 3.46 13.52
C ALA A 475 15.60 2.18 12.96
N VAL A 476 14.30 2.23 12.69
CA VAL A 476 13.59 1.20 11.94
C VAL A 476 13.23 1.78 10.58
N ILE A 477 13.89 1.29 9.53
CA ILE A 477 13.63 1.73 8.16
C ILE A 477 12.50 0.88 7.57
N SER A 478 11.49 1.54 7.02
CA SER A 478 10.43 0.90 6.24
C SER A 478 10.27 1.58 4.87
N VAL A 479 9.40 1.04 4.00
CA VAL A 479 9.20 1.56 2.63
C VAL A 479 8.84 3.05 2.62
N ASN A 480 8.06 3.53 3.60
CA ASN A 480 7.58 4.92 3.68
C ASN A 480 8.22 5.72 4.83
N ASP A 481 9.15 5.13 5.55
CA ASP A 481 9.83 5.77 6.68
C ASP A 481 11.34 5.56 6.57
N PRO A 482 12.03 6.38 5.75
CA PRO A 482 13.47 6.30 5.55
C PRO A 482 14.24 6.91 6.72
N MET A 483 15.48 6.45 6.93
CA MET A 483 16.42 7.04 7.87
C MET A 483 17.34 8.02 7.15
N THR A 484 17.60 9.19 7.74
CA THR A 484 18.63 10.13 7.24
C THR A 484 19.77 10.21 8.23
N PHE A 485 20.99 9.86 7.80
CA PHE A 485 22.20 9.90 8.63
C PHE A 485 23.44 10.21 7.79
N GLY A 486 24.36 11.02 8.30
CA GLY A 486 25.62 11.35 7.62
C GLY A 486 25.45 12.01 6.24
N GLY A 487 24.32 12.66 5.99
CA GLY A 487 23.99 13.27 4.69
C GLY A 487 23.44 12.27 3.65
N TRP A 488 23.21 11.03 4.04
CA TRP A 488 22.54 10.02 3.24
C TRP A 488 21.13 9.76 3.74
N THR A 489 20.21 9.49 2.81
CA THR A 489 18.87 8.97 3.13
C THR A 489 18.81 7.52 2.68
N LEU A 490 18.42 6.64 3.60
CA LEU A 490 18.36 5.19 3.44
C LEU A 490 16.90 4.76 3.31
N TYR A 491 16.56 4.15 2.19
CA TYR A 491 15.22 3.69 1.86
C TYR A 491 15.17 2.16 1.84
N GLN A 492 14.11 1.57 2.37
CA GLN A 492 13.84 0.15 2.22
C GLN A 492 13.34 -0.13 0.80
N VAL A 493 14.02 -0.98 0.03
CA VAL A 493 13.64 -1.23 -1.37
C VAL A 493 13.47 -2.70 -1.72
N ASN A 494 14.14 -3.61 -0.99
CA ASN A 494 14.13 -5.01 -1.36
C ASN A 494 14.29 -5.93 -0.15
N TYR A 495 13.75 -7.16 -0.27
CA TYR A 495 13.96 -8.28 0.63
C TYR A 495 14.07 -9.57 -0.20
N ASN A 496 14.56 -10.64 0.41
CA ASN A 496 14.60 -11.95 -0.22
C ASN A 496 13.79 -12.95 0.63
N PRO A 497 12.69 -13.53 0.09
CA PRO A 497 11.90 -14.51 0.84
C PRO A 497 12.68 -15.78 1.23
N GLU A 498 13.72 -16.13 0.45
CA GLU A 498 14.57 -17.29 0.70
C GLU A 498 15.66 -17.01 1.76
N GLU A 499 15.95 -15.73 2.02
CA GLU A 499 16.97 -15.27 2.97
C GLU A 499 16.32 -14.31 3.99
N PRO A 500 15.64 -14.82 5.03
CA PRO A 500 14.85 -14.01 5.95
C PRO A 500 15.65 -12.96 6.73
N ASN A 501 16.98 -13.08 6.76
CA ASN A 501 17.88 -12.14 7.42
C ASN A 501 18.43 -11.06 6.47
N TYR A 502 18.01 -11.06 5.20
CA TYR A 502 18.50 -10.12 4.20
C TYR A 502 17.62 -8.88 4.08
N SER A 503 18.26 -7.71 4.01
CA SER A 503 17.62 -6.44 3.67
C SER A 503 18.41 -5.70 2.60
N GLY A 504 17.71 -5.28 1.54
CA GLY A 504 18.25 -4.40 0.50
C GLY A 504 17.79 -2.96 0.73
N LEU A 505 18.77 -2.07 0.98
CA LEU A 505 18.50 -0.64 1.13
C LEU A 505 19.01 0.12 -0.11
N GLU A 506 18.29 1.19 -0.49
CA GLU A 506 18.80 2.22 -1.39
C GLU A 506 19.30 3.39 -0.56
N ALA A 507 20.56 3.77 -0.77
CA ALA A 507 21.15 4.94 -0.17
C ALA A 507 21.21 6.07 -1.20
N VAL A 508 20.68 7.23 -0.84
CA VAL A 508 20.61 8.42 -1.68
C VAL A 508 21.26 9.59 -0.95
N ARG A 509 22.21 10.24 -1.60
CA ARG A 509 22.80 11.51 -1.19
C ARG A 509 22.49 12.54 -2.25
N ASP A 510 21.59 13.49 -1.95
CA ASP A 510 21.12 14.47 -2.92
C ASP A 510 21.14 15.88 -2.32
N PRO A 511 22.22 16.66 -2.61
CA PRO A 511 22.36 18.01 -2.07
C PRO A 511 21.43 19.04 -2.71
N GLY A 512 20.75 18.72 -3.82
CA GLY A 512 19.84 19.62 -4.52
C GLY A 512 18.43 19.66 -3.91
N VAL A 513 18.00 18.59 -3.26
CA VAL A 513 16.63 18.45 -2.72
C VAL A 513 16.22 19.60 -1.78
N PRO A 514 17.04 20.04 -0.80
CA PRO A 514 16.67 21.16 0.08
C PRO A 514 16.37 22.45 -0.70
N TRP A 515 17.13 22.72 -1.77
CA TRP A 515 16.94 23.91 -2.60
C TRP A 515 15.67 23.85 -3.43
N VAL A 516 15.31 22.65 -3.93
CA VAL A 516 14.03 22.44 -4.63
C VAL A 516 12.85 22.72 -3.69
N PHE A 517 12.88 22.20 -2.46
CA PHE A 517 11.80 22.45 -1.50
C PHE A 517 11.74 23.91 -1.05
N LEU A 518 12.88 24.55 -0.82
CA LEU A 518 12.93 25.99 -0.52
C LEU A 518 12.35 26.81 -1.67
N GLY A 519 12.69 26.45 -2.91
CA GLY A 519 12.14 27.08 -4.10
C GLY A 519 10.61 26.93 -4.19
N PHE A 520 10.05 25.75 -3.93
CA PHE A 520 8.60 25.54 -3.87
C PHE A 520 7.95 26.37 -2.75
N GLY A 521 8.57 26.46 -1.58
CA GLY A 521 8.10 27.32 -0.49
C GLY A 521 8.02 28.80 -0.93
N LEU A 522 9.05 29.28 -1.64
CA LEU A 522 9.05 30.65 -2.17
C LEU A 522 8.00 30.86 -3.25
N ILE A 523 7.76 29.87 -4.15
CA ILE A 523 6.70 29.95 -5.15
C ILE A 523 5.34 30.10 -4.44
N CYS A 524 5.04 29.24 -3.48
CA CYS A 524 3.81 29.30 -2.70
C CYS A 524 3.66 30.63 -1.96
N ALA A 525 4.72 31.09 -1.31
CA ALA A 525 4.74 32.37 -0.59
C ALA A 525 4.54 33.56 -1.55
N GLY A 526 5.20 33.55 -2.71
CA GLY A 526 5.04 34.58 -3.74
C GLY A 526 3.63 34.64 -4.31
N VAL A 527 3.03 33.46 -4.60
CA VAL A 527 1.63 33.36 -5.05
C VAL A 527 0.68 33.87 -3.97
N ALA A 528 0.83 33.41 -2.74
CA ALA A 528 0.02 33.90 -1.61
C ALA A 528 0.14 35.41 -1.44
N TYR A 529 1.35 35.97 -1.56
CA TYR A 529 1.57 37.41 -1.51
C TYR A 529 0.82 38.14 -2.62
N MET A 530 0.87 37.63 -3.86
CA MET A 530 0.14 38.21 -5.01
C MET A 530 -1.37 38.24 -4.79
N PHE A 531 -1.93 37.20 -4.20
CA PHE A 531 -3.39 37.12 -4.00
C PHE A 531 -3.89 37.85 -2.75
N TYR A 532 -3.13 37.88 -1.69
CA TYR A 532 -3.62 38.39 -0.40
C TYR A 532 -3.00 39.72 0.02
N VAL A 533 -1.75 40.00 -0.34
CA VAL A 533 -1.04 41.22 0.11
C VAL A 533 -1.05 42.31 -0.95
N GLU A 534 -0.69 41.99 -2.20
CA GLU A 534 -0.63 42.98 -3.26
C GLU A 534 -1.96 43.72 -3.52
N PRO A 535 -3.14 43.08 -3.50
CA PRO A 535 -4.41 43.79 -3.67
C PRO A 535 -4.66 44.80 -2.55
N ARG A 536 -4.27 44.48 -1.30
CA ARG A 536 -4.40 45.42 -0.20
C ARG A 536 -3.48 46.64 -0.33
N LEU A 537 -2.27 46.41 -0.87
CA LEU A 537 -1.30 47.49 -1.14
C LEU A 537 -1.67 48.35 -2.35
N ARG A 538 -2.42 47.79 -3.30
CA ARG A 538 -2.95 48.51 -4.50
C ARG A 538 -4.27 49.20 -4.20
N GLY A 539 -5.09 48.61 -3.31
CA GLY A 539 -6.47 49.02 -3.02
C GLY A 539 -6.64 50.02 -1.88
N GLY A 540 -5.61 50.75 -1.51
CA GLY A 540 -5.76 51.92 -0.60
C GLY A 540 -6.63 53.06 -1.14
N GLY A 541 -7.56 52.76 -2.08
CA GLY A 541 -8.42 53.74 -2.73
C GLY A 541 -9.74 53.15 -3.26
N ILE A 542 -10.30 52.14 -2.58
CA ILE A 542 -11.72 51.82 -2.79
C ILE A 542 -12.50 52.80 -1.95
N ASP A 543 -12.90 53.89 -2.60
CA ASP A 543 -13.86 54.84 -2.09
C ASP A 543 -15.20 54.14 -1.86
N ARG A 544 -15.48 53.81 -0.59
CA ARG A 544 -16.76 53.22 -0.17
C ARG A 544 -17.90 54.25 -0.13
N THR A 545 -17.73 55.43 -0.73
CA THR A 545 -18.72 56.49 -0.76
C THR A 545 -19.48 56.63 -2.08
N ALA A 546 -19.31 55.70 -3.03
CA ALA A 546 -20.23 55.66 -4.15
C ALA A 546 -21.58 55.09 -3.70
N ALA A 547 -22.48 55.99 -3.30
CA ALA A 547 -23.90 55.66 -3.09
C ALA A 547 -24.49 55.08 -4.39
N PRO A 548 -25.38 54.09 -4.29
CA PRO A 548 -26.06 53.54 -5.46
C PRO A 548 -26.85 54.65 -6.16
N PRO A 549 -26.91 54.67 -7.51
CA PRO A 549 -27.72 55.68 -8.23
C PRO A 549 -29.18 55.53 -7.79
N ALA A 550 -29.79 56.67 -7.44
CA ALA A 550 -31.18 56.74 -7.06
C ALA A 550 -32.06 56.16 -8.18
N ALA A 551 -32.95 55.27 -7.83
CA ALA A 551 -33.94 54.73 -8.74
C ALA A 551 -34.79 55.86 -9.29
N GLY A 552 -34.70 56.07 -10.61
CA GLY A 552 -35.57 57.02 -11.33
C GLY A 552 -37.02 56.56 -11.27
N THR A 553 -37.88 57.45 -10.78
CA THR A 553 -39.33 57.31 -10.85
C THR A 553 -39.78 57.29 -12.31
N PRO A 554 -40.67 56.38 -12.71
CA PRO A 554 -41.28 56.44 -14.06
C PRO A 554 -42.37 57.49 -14.08
N SER A 555 -42.31 58.36 -15.08
CA SER A 555 -43.41 59.21 -15.53
C SER A 555 -44.03 58.61 -16.78
#